data_55d443f00eea49998a6d6bcd46af401e
#
_entry.id   55d443f00eea49998a6d6bcd46af401e
#
_cell.length_a   1.000
_cell.length_b   1.000
_cell.length_c   1.000
_cell.angle_alpha   90.00
_cell.angle_beta   90.00
_cell.angle_gamma   90.00
#
_symmetry.space_group_name_H-M   'P 1'
#
loop_
_entity.id
_entity.type
_entity.pdbx_description
1 polymer ?
#
loop_
_entity_poly.entity_id
_entity_poly.type
_entity_poly.pdbx_seq_one_letter_code
_entity_poly.pdbx_strand_id
1 'polypeptide(L)'
;MMQYMPELLLVPAIIGIIYLIYVRMQYNCEITILQKELKYIKNNNKLIMDSHTANALSTETNTKKFNEKYGTLLEKINMYMQVAIEQGNYECHVPVAKEDNKPKEIINYLEGKRYIVNYIELPSDKLYNDLRIYWGDH
;
A
#
# COMPACT_ATOMS: atom_id res chain seq x y z
N MET A 1 -42.06 -15.91 75.06
CA MET A 1 -40.61 -15.67 74.94
C MET A 1 -40.09 -16.32 73.67
N MET A 2 -40.66 -16.03 72.49
CA MET A 2 -40.21 -16.60 71.18
C MET A 2 -40.56 -15.69 70.00
N GLN A 3 -40.19 -14.41 70.04
CA GLN A 3 -40.52 -13.47 68.99
C GLN A 3 -39.33 -12.64 68.47
N TYR A 4 -38.12 -12.91 68.97
CA TYR A 4 -36.94 -12.15 68.58
C TYR A 4 -35.90 -12.89 67.69
N MET A 5 -36.21 -14.12 67.24
CA MET A 5 -35.30 -14.89 66.39
C MET A 5 -35.33 -14.56 64.92
N PRO A 6 -36.36 -14.00 64.28
CA PRO A 6 -36.27 -13.68 62.82
C PRO A 6 -35.46 -12.48 62.51
N GLU A 7 -35.29 -11.47 63.35
CA GLU A 7 -34.60 -10.27 63.11
C GLU A 7 -33.04 -10.46 63.05
N LEU A 8 -32.55 -11.42 63.86
CA LEU A 8 -31.11 -11.70 63.93
C LEU A 8 -30.56 -12.39 62.65
N LEU A 9 -31.42 -13.06 61.87
CA LEU A 9 -31.04 -13.70 60.60
C LEU A 9 -31.23 -12.78 59.39
N LEU A 10 -32.00 -11.72 59.51
CA LEU A 10 -32.26 -10.76 58.44
C LEU A 10 -31.03 -9.90 58.11
N VAL A 11 -30.26 -9.50 59.13
CA VAL A 11 -29.07 -8.65 58.95
C VAL A 11 -27.98 -9.32 58.10
N PRO A 12 -27.56 -10.57 58.39
CA PRO A 12 -26.53 -11.24 57.56
C PRO A 12 -27.05 -11.54 56.15
N ALA A 13 -28.36 -11.79 55.96
CA ALA A 13 -28.96 -11.99 54.66
C ALA A 13 -28.91 -10.71 53.80
N ILE A 14 -29.21 -9.55 54.41
CA ILE A 14 -29.13 -8.24 53.74
C ILE A 14 -27.67 -7.91 53.35
N ILE A 15 -26.72 -8.16 54.28
CA ILE A 15 -25.28 -7.95 53.98
C ILE A 15 -24.82 -8.86 52.83
N GLY A 16 -25.27 -10.12 52.81
CA GLY A 16 -24.97 -11.06 51.72
C GLY A 16 -25.52 -10.59 50.36
N ILE A 17 -26.74 -10.05 50.33
CA ILE A 17 -27.34 -9.52 49.12
C ILE A 17 -26.58 -8.27 48.63
N ILE A 18 -26.23 -7.37 49.51
CA ILE A 18 -25.45 -6.16 49.16
C ILE A 18 -24.10 -6.58 48.63
N TYR A 19 -23.42 -7.54 49.24
CA TYR A 19 -22.15 -8.06 48.76
C TYR A 19 -22.27 -8.69 47.36
N LEU A 20 -23.30 -9.49 47.10
CA LEU A 20 -23.56 -10.08 45.78
C LEU A 20 -23.83 -9.02 44.72
N ILE A 21 -24.58 -7.97 45.04
CA ILE A 21 -24.81 -6.83 44.14
C ILE A 21 -23.50 -6.11 43.83
N TYR A 22 -22.68 -5.88 44.85
CA TYR A 22 -21.37 -5.23 44.67
C TYR A 22 -20.44 -6.04 43.78
N VAL A 23 -20.32 -7.35 44.02
CA VAL A 23 -19.52 -8.26 43.20
C VAL A 23 -20.04 -8.27 41.75
N ARG A 24 -21.36 -8.35 41.57
CA ARG A 24 -21.96 -8.31 40.21
C ARG A 24 -21.70 -7.00 39.49
N MET A 25 -21.70 -5.87 40.18
CA MET A 25 -21.35 -4.57 39.60
C MET A 25 -19.90 -4.52 39.18
N GLN A 26 -18.97 -5.07 39.95
CA GLN A 26 -17.56 -5.16 39.62
C GLN A 26 -17.34 -6.01 38.33
N TYR A 27 -17.94 -7.21 38.29
CA TYR A 27 -17.86 -8.08 37.11
C TYR A 27 -18.43 -7.42 35.85
N ASN A 28 -19.55 -6.72 35.97
CA ASN A 28 -20.13 -5.99 34.84
C ASN A 28 -19.21 -4.85 34.35
N CYS A 29 -18.52 -4.18 35.26
CA CYS A 29 -17.55 -3.15 34.91
C CYS A 29 -16.35 -3.74 34.15
N GLU A 30 -15.78 -4.85 34.64
CA GLU A 30 -14.67 -5.54 33.98
C GLU A 30 -15.06 -6.06 32.61
N ILE A 31 -16.24 -6.67 32.46
CA ILE A 31 -16.77 -7.14 31.17
C ILE A 31 -16.90 -5.96 30.19
N THR A 32 -17.37 -4.81 30.65
CA THR A 32 -17.53 -3.62 29.81
C THR A 32 -16.17 -3.07 29.34
N ILE A 33 -15.16 -3.10 30.21
CA ILE A 33 -13.80 -2.69 29.86
C ILE A 33 -13.21 -3.64 28.82
N LEU A 34 -13.30 -4.96 29.05
CA LEU A 34 -12.82 -5.98 28.13
C LEU A 34 -13.50 -5.91 26.76
N GLN A 35 -14.81 -5.64 26.72
CA GLN A 35 -15.54 -5.43 25.47
C GLN A 35 -15.05 -4.20 24.70
N LYS A 36 -14.73 -3.10 25.40
CA LYS A 36 -14.15 -1.90 24.79
C LYS A 36 -12.75 -2.16 24.24
N GLU A 37 -11.92 -2.87 25.00
CA GLU A 37 -10.57 -3.26 24.54
C GLU A 37 -10.63 -4.19 23.32
N LEU A 38 -11.53 -5.17 23.34
CA LEU A 38 -11.73 -6.09 22.22
C LEU A 38 -12.21 -5.35 20.96
N LYS A 39 -13.09 -4.37 21.12
CA LYS A 39 -13.56 -3.51 20.03
C LYS A 39 -12.43 -2.61 19.51
N TYR A 40 -11.59 -2.09 20.41
CA TYR A 40 -10.42 -1.30 20.05
C TYR A 40 -9.40 -2.13 19.25
N ILE A 41 -9.07 -3.33 19.73
CA ILE A 41 -8.16 -4.27 19.05
C ILE A 41 -8.73 -4.67 17.68
N LYS A 42 -10.04 -4.98 17.62
CA LYS A 42 -10.70 -5.37 16.38
C LYS A 42 -10.72 -4.24 15.34
N ASN A 43 -10.89 -2.99 15.78
CA ASN A 43 -10.85 -1.82 14.91
C ASN A 43 -9.41 -1.49 14.49
N ASN A 44 -8.41 -1.67 15.36
CA ASN A 44 -7.02 -1.45 15.03
C ASN A 44 -6.45 -2.56 14.13
N ASN A 45 -6.84 -3.81 14.32
CA ASN A 45 -6.50 -4.88 13.38
C ASN A 45 -7.13 -4.68 11.99
N LYS A 46 -8.22 -3.93 11.89
CA LYS A 46 -8.82 -3.55 10.60
C LYS A 46 -8.10 -2.37 9.95
N LEU A 47 -7.33 -1.59 10.73
CA LEU A 47 -6.52 -0.45 10.28
C LEU A 47 -5.07 -0.84 9.94
N ILE A 48 -4.57 -1.94 10.48
CA ILE A 48 -3.24 -2.46 10.13
C ILE A 48 -3.45 -3.43 8.97
N MET A 49 -3.24 -2.91 7.78
CA MET A 49 -3.17 -3.69 6.56
C MET A 49 -2.01 -4.70 6.68
N ASP A 50 -2.23 -5.97 6.34
CA ASP A 50 -1.13 -6.92 6.28
C ASP A 50 -0.07 -6.47 5.26
N SER A 51 1.18 -6.88 5.48
CA SER A 51 2.32 -6.42 4.67
C SER A 51 2.19 -6.78 3.19
N HIS A 52 1.53 -7.90 2.87
CA HIS A 52 1.31 -8.33 1.49
C HIS A 52 0.33 -7.41 0.77
N THR A 53 -0.80 -7.09 1.41
CA THR A 53 -1.80 -6.16 0.89
C THR A 53 -1.25 -4.74 0.77
N ALA A 54 -0.48 -4.28 1.77
CA ALA A 54 0.19 -2.98 1.73
C ALA A 54 1.18 -2.90 0.58
N ASN A 55 1.94 -3.96 0.35
CA ASN A 55 2.93 -4.03 -0.74
C ASN A 55 2.24 -4.04 -2.12
N ALA A 56 1.16 -4.81 -2.28
CA ALA A 56 0.38 -4.86 -3.51
C ALA A 56 -0.22 -3.48 -3.86
N LEU A 57 -0.85 -2.79 -2.90
CA LEU A 57 -1.41 -1.45 -3.09
C LEU A 57 -0.33 -0.40 -3.37
N SER A 58 0.83 -0.50 -2.72
CA SER A 58 1.96 0.39 -2.99
C SER A 58 2.49 0.20 -4.40
N THR A 59 2.60 -1.03 -4.86
CA THR A 59 3.02 -1.38 -6.23
C THR A 59 2.03 -0.86 -7.25
N GLU A 60 0.74 -1.07 -7.05
CA GLU A 60 -0.32 -0.56 -7.92
C GLU A 60 -0.30 0.98 -8.00
N THR A 61 -0.19 1.65 -6.86
CA THR A 61 -0.12 3.11 -6.79
C THR A 61 1.11 3.65 -7.50
N ASN A 62 2.27 3.01 -7.32
CA ASN A 62 3.50 3.41 -7.98
C ASN A 62 3.43 3.18 -9.50
N THR A 63 2.87 2.06 -9.94
CA THR A 63 2.62 1.77 -11.35
C THR A 63 1.70 2.80 -11.98
N LYS A 64 0.61 3.16 -11.30
CA LYS A 64 -0.32 4.19 -11.77
C LYS A 64 0.37 5.55 -11.93
N LYS A 65 1.11 6.01 -10.92
CA LYS A 65 1.87 7.27 -10.98
C LYS A 65 2.93 7.25 -12.09
N PHE A 66 3.61 6.12 -12.27
CA PHE A 66 4.59 5.95 -13.34
C PHE A 66 3.93 6.06 -14.72
N ASN A 67 2.80 5.39 -14.94
CA ASN A 67 2.05 5.46 -16.19
C ASN A 67 1.45 6.85 -16.44
N GLU A 68 0.96 7.54 -15.41
CA GLU A 68 0.49 8.92 -15.54
C GLU A 68 1.61 9.86 -15.96
N LYS A 69 2.83 9.66 -15.44
CA LYS A 69 3.99 10.51 -15.74
C LYS A 69 4.63 10.19 -17.10
N TYR A 70 4.71 8.91 -17.45
CA TYR A 70 5.50 8.45 -18.60
C TYR A 70 4.68 7.75 -19.68
N GLY A 71 3.36 7.63 -19.54
CA GLY A 71 2.49 6.86 -20.45
C GLY A 71 2.67 7.27 -21.91
N THR A 72 2.65 8.56 -22.21
CA THR A 72 2.82 9.08 -23.57
C THR A 72 4.21 8.74 -24.16
N LEU A 73 5.26 8.80 -23.33
CA LEU A 73 6.60 8.42 -23.79
C LEU A 73 6.74 6.92 -23.98
N LEU A 74 6.11 6.10 -23.13
CA LEU A 74 6.06 4.64 -23.29
C LEU A 74 5.30 4.22 -24.55
N GLU A 75 4.19 4.87 -24.84
CA GLU A 75 3.43 4.64 -26.09
C GLU A 75 4.29 4.98 -27.32
N LYS A 76 4.98 6.10 -27.26
CA LYS A 76 5.91 6.51 -28.31
C LYS A 76 7.05 5.49 -28.49
N ILE A 77 7.67 5.04 -27.39
CA ILE A 77 8.71 4.00 -27.43
C ILE A 77 8.18 2.73 -28.09
N ASN A 78 7.00 2.25 -27.67
CA ASN A 78 6.38 1.05 -28.24
C ASN A 78 6.13 1.19 -29.75
N MET A 79 5.66 2.35 -30.21
CA MET A 79 5.45 2.63 -31.63
C MET A 79 6.77 2.56 -32.41
N TYR A 80 7.82 3.19 -31.93
CA TYR A 80 9.14 3.15 -32.61
C TYR A 80 9.76 1.76 -32.61
N MET A 81 9.62 1.01 -31.51
CA MET A 81 10.06 -0.38 -31.42
C MET A 81 9.31 -1.26 -32.43
N GLN A 82 7.99 -1.12 -32.53
CA GLN A 82 7.17 -1.90 -33.44
C GLN A 82 7.61 -1.65 -34.90
N VAL A 83 7.78 -0.41 -35.30
CA VAL A 83 8.27 -0.06 -36.66
C VAL A 83 9.65 -0.67 -36.91
N ALA A 84 10.57 -0.60 -35.96
CA ALA A 84 11.89 -1.17 -36.11
C ALA A 84 11.86 -2.70 -36.23
N ILE A 85 11.01 -3.38 -35.44
CA ILE A 85 10.81 -4.83 -35.51
C ILE A 85 10.24 -5.24 -36.87
N GLU A 86 9.27 -4.51 -37.40
CA GLU A 86 8.68 -4.75 -38.74
C GLU A 86 9.72 -4.61 -39.86
N GLN A 87 10.72 -3.75 -39.64
CA GLN A 87 11.85 -3.57 -40.56
C GLN A 87 12.98 -4.59 -40.36
N GLY A 88 12.89 -5.48 -39.38
CA GLY A 88 13.90 -6.46 -39.05
C GLY A 88 15.11 -5.89 -38.26
N ASN A 89 14.96 -4.69 -37.68
CA ASN A 89 15.98 -4.07 -36.87
C ASN A 89 15.94 -4.60 -35.43
N TYR A 90 17.09 -4.61 -34.74
CA TYR A 90 17.22 -4.97 -33.32
C TYR A 90 17.45 -3.73 -32.42
N GLU A 91 17.26 -2.56 -32.97
CA GLU A 91 17.38 -1.28 -32.27
C GLU A 91 16.35 -0.27 -32.79
N CYS A 92 15.99 0.67 -31.94
CA CYS A 92 15.24 1.85 -32.38
C CYS A 92 15.78 3.11 -31.72
N HIS A 93 15.50 4.24 -32.37
CA HIS A 93 15.87 5.58 -31.96
C HIS A 93 14.61 6.36 -31.64
N VAL A 94 14.45 6.79 -30.41
CA VAL A 94 13.27 7.53 -29.95
C VAL A 94 13.67 8.95 -29.60
N PRO A 95 13.16 9.97 -30.30
CA PRO A 95 13.43 11.36 -29.95
C PRO A 95 12.69 11.73 -28.66
N VAL A 96 13.45 12.21 -27.66
CA VAL A 96 12.96 12.67 -26.36
C VAL A 96 13.18 14.18 -26.25
N ALA A 97 12.15 14.92 -25.84
CA ALA A 97 12.26 16.36 -25.70
C ALA A 97 13.34 16.75 -24.67
N LYS A 98 14.12 17.78 -24.96
CA LYS A 98 15.19 18.27 -24.06
C LYS A 98 14.67 18.88 -22.78
N GLU A 99 13.42 19.34 -22.78
CA GLU A 99 12.72 19.85 -21.61
C GLU A 99 12.45 18.75 -20.59
N ASP A 100 12.31 17.52 -21.05
CA ASP A 100 12.23 16.34 -20.19
C ASP A 100 13.65 16.03 -19.69
N ASN A 101 13.94 16.39 -18.45
CA ASN A 101 15.17 15.96 -17.79
C ASN A 101 15.41 14.47 -18.05
N LYS A 102 16.70 14.09 -18.28
CA LYS A 102 17.12 12.71 -18.56
C LYS A 102 16.18 11.70 -17.91
N PRO A 103 15.44 10.90 -18.69
CA PRO A 103 14.36 10.08 -18.17
C PRO A 103 14.89 8.83 -17.46
N LYS A 104 15.62 9.04 -16.35
CA LYS A 104 16.28 7.96 -15.59
C LYS A 104 15.33 6.85 -15.18
N GLU A 105 14.10 7.20 -14.78
CA GLU A 105 13.12 6.22 -14.37
C GLU A 105 12.66 5.32 -15.53
N ILE A 106 12.53 5.87 -16.74
CA ILE A 106 12.24 5.10 -17.96
C ILE A 106 13.42 4.23 -18.36
N ILE A 107 14.64 4.76 -18.30
CA ILE A 107 15.85 3.97 -18.58
C ILE A 107 15.90 2.77 -17.64
N ASN A 108 15.80 2.99 -16.33
CA ASN A 108 15.78 1.91 -15.34
C ASN A 108 14.64 0.91 -15.57
N TYR A 109 13.46 1.38 -15.97
CA TYR A 109 12.32 0.51 -16.29
C TYR A 109 12.61 -0.39 -17.50
N LEU A 110 13.17 0.16 -18.58
CA LEU A 110 13.51 -0.59 -19.78
C LEU A 110 14.67 -1.57 -19.52
N GLU A 111 15.71 -1.14 -18.79
CA GLU A 111 16.82 -2.03 -18.37
C GLU A 111 16.33 -3.17 -17.50
N GLY A 112 15.36 -2.93 -16.61
CA GLY A 112 14.67 -3.97 -15.84
C GLY A 112 13.89 -4.96 -16.71
N LYS A 113 13.52 -4.58 -17.94
CA LYS A 113 12.94 -5.44 -18.98
C LYS A 113 13.97 -6.10 -19.89
N ARG A 114 15.26 -5.98 -19.58
CA ARG A 114 16.41 -6.53 -20.33
C ARG A 114 16.70 -5.83 -21.66
N TYR A 115 16.24 -4.61 -21.84
CA TYR A 115 16.71 -3.77 -22.95
C TYR A 115 18.03 -3.10 -22.59
N ILE A 116 18.89 -2.89 -23.59
CA ILE A 116 20.07 -2.02 -23.43
C ILE A 116 19.65 -0.63 -23.88
N VAL A 117 19.83 0.36 -23.01
CA VAL A 117 19.33 1.72 -23.25
C VAL A 117 20.45 2.73 -23.16
N ASN A 118 20.65 3.50 -24.22
CA ASN A 118 21.60 4.60 -24.27
C ASN A 118 20.87 5.92 -24.50
N TYR A 119 21.07 6.87 -23.61
CA TYR A 119 20.57 8.24 -23.78
C TYR A 119 21.68 9.12 -24.30
N ILE A 120 21.46 9.70 -25.49
CA ILE A 120 22.47 10.51 -26.22
C ILE A 120 21.97 11.94 -26.29
N GLU A 121 22.75 12.83 -25.71
CA GLU A 121 22.50 14.25 -25.82
C GLU A 121 23.00 14.71 -27.22
N LEU A 122 22.09 15.34 -27.98
CA LEU A 122 22.38 15.87 -29.30
C LEU A 122 22.59 17.40 -29.22
N PRO A 123 23.85 17.89 -29.16
CA PRO A 123 24.12 19.33 -29.03
C PRO A 123 23.65 20.15 -30.24
N SER A 124 23.64 19.53 -31.42
CA SER A 124 23.23 20.14 -32.69
C SER A 124 21.70 20.22 -32.85
N ASP A 125 20.94 19.36 -32.19
CA ASP A 125 19.50 19.45 -32.18
C ASP A 125 19.05 20.40 -31.08
N LYS A 126 18.13 21.32 -31.40
CA LYS A 126 17.63 22.30 -30.43
C LYS A 126 16.50 21.76 -29.54
N LEU A 127 15.80 20.72 -29.99
CA LEU A 127 14.53 20.29 -29.40
C LEU A 127 14.59 18.90 -28.79
N TYR A 128 15.42 17.99 -29.33
CA TYR A 128 15.38 16.58 -28.97
C TYR A 128 16.77 16.02 -28.64
N ASN A 129 16.77 15.07 -27.74
CA ASN A 129 17.84 14.12 -27.49
C ASN A 129 17.40 12.74 -28.00
N ASP A 130 18.35 11.81 -28.14
CA ASP A 130 18.08 10.47 -28.70
C ASP A 130 18.10 9.40 -27.60
N LEU A 131 17.04 8.59 -27.51
CA LEU A 131 17.00 7.42 -26.69
C LEU A 131 17.11 6.18 -27.57
N ARG A 132 18.27 5.51 -27.53
CA ARG A 132 18.53 4.28 -28.30
C ARG A 132 18.21 3.07 -27.45
N ILE A 133 17.42 2.17 -27.98
CA ILE A 133 16.95 0.97 -27.30
C ILE A 133 17.31 -0.25 -28.13
N TYR A 134 18.04 -1.20 -27.55
CA TYR A 134 18.51 -2.43 -28.19
C TYR A 134 17.86 -3.65 -27.51
N TRP A 135 17.50 -4.67 -28.32
CA TRP A 135 16.88 -5.92 -27.85
C TRP A 135 17.42 -7.19 -28.52
N GLY A 136 18.49 -7.09 -29.30
CA GLY A 136 19.15 -8.24 -29.93
C GLY A 136 19.92 -9.09 -28.90
N ASP A 137 20.06 -10.38 -29.19
CA ASP A 137 20.90 -11.27 -28.41
C ASP A 137 22.37 -10.86 -28.55
N HIS A 138 23.06 -10.74 -27.41
CA HIS A 138 24.52 -10.56 -27.33
C HIS A 138 25.19 -11.85 -26.98
#